data_15c0e3c694459e2c5416fbd297cf0aa2
#
_entry.id   15c0e3c694459e2c5416fbd297cf0aa2
#
_cell.length_a   1.000
_cell.length_b   1.000
_cell.length_c   1.000
_cell.angle_alpha   90.00
_cell.angle_beta   90.00
_cell.angle_gamma   90.00
#
_symmetry.space_group_name_H-M   'P 1'
#
loop_
_entity.id
_entity.type
_entity.pdbx_description
1 polymer ?
#
loop_
_entity_poly.entity_id
_entity_poly.type
_entity_poly.pdbx_seq_one_letter_code
_entity_poly.pdbx_strand_id
1 'polypeptide(L)'
;MTYTFGIELEISGLSQQETRSGLLNRNIKGFKVVNDDSHGVTAEIVSCPMAYGMDAMEQINKVSNALQDMGATIMSNCGFHVHISNAPLMDGVDANDWTRKSIEHFENTGNYYSENLSDPMDAVLIKDVMYRYTKMQNGYNGINSMLPRSRRDMTMARVLVLEKIEAANTIRELQSATHGKFSTINLQPWTTHGTIEFRQAAGTIEADKILHWVRFLLNLIDHSANYRIDQSASREIQHNTPTQPFRRGARVGVQYTMMRAVDGATTRQIMDATG
;
A
#
# COMPACT_ATOMS: atom_id res chain seq x y z
N MET A 1 -0.71 5.38 14.68
CA MET A 1 -2.08 5.49 14.09
C MET A 1 -2.36 4.23 13.29
N THR A 2 -3.60 3.74 13.26
CA THR A 2 -3.95 2.53 12.50
C THR A 2 -4.78 2.92 11.28
N TYR A 3 -4.22 2.76 10.08
CA TYR A 3 -4.94 2.96 8.83
C TYR A 3 -5.58 1.66 8.35
N THR A 4 -6.72 1.77 7.67
CA THR A 4 -7.35 0.61 7.03
C THR A 4 -6.83 0.46 5.59
N PHE A 5 -6.91 -0.76 5.07
CA PHE A 5 -6.48 -1.06 3.71
C PHE A 5 -7.49 -1.96 3.01
N GLY A 6 -7.53 -1.87 1.68
CA GLY A 6 -8.16 -2.82 0.79
C GLY A 6 -7.15 -3.34 -0.22
N ILE A 7 -7.40 -4.51 -0.78
CA ILE A 7 -6.54 -5.11 -1.81
C ILE A 7 -7.33 -5.44 -3.07
N GLU A 8 -6.66 -5.34 -4.20
CA GLU A 8 -7.11 -5.80 -5.51
C GLU A 8 -6.08 -6.80 -6.04
N LEU A 9 -6.52 -8.03 -6.33
CA LEU A 9 -5.68 -9.11 -6.85
C LEU A 9 -6.12 -9.43 -8.27
N GLU A 10 -5.30 -9.11 -9.25
CA GLU A 10 -5.50 -9.53 -10.64
C GLU A 10 -4.97 -10.95 -10.83
N ILE A 11 -5.80 -11.84 -11.38
CA ILE A 11 -5.47 -13.24 -11.64
C ILE A 11 -5.76 -13.65 -13.08
N SER A 12 -5.20 -14.79 -13.44
CA SER A 12 -5.44 -15.51 -14.70
C SER A 12 -5.74 -16.97 -14.43
N GLY A 13 -6.17 -17.69 -15.45
CA GLY A 13 -6.40 -19.14 -15.37
C GLY A 13 -7.77 -19.55 -14.84
N LEU A 14 -8.52 -18.63 -14.21
CA LEU A 14 -9.90 -18.85 -13.77
C LEU A 14 -10.77 -17.72 -14.32
N SER A 15 -11.93 -18.05 -14.84
CA SER A 15 -12.93 -17.05 -15.22
C SER A 15 -13.48 -16.33 -13.98
N GLN A 16 -14.07 -15.16 -14.20
CA GLN A 16 -14.78 -14.42 -13.14
C GLN A 16 -15.85 -15.30 -12.44
N GLN A 17 -16.60 -16.09 -13.22
CA GLN A 17 -17.66 -16.95 -12.69
C GLN A 17 -17.08 -18.09 -11.83
N GLU A 18 -16.04 -18.78 -12.30
CA GLU A 18 -15.36 -19.84 -11.53
C GLU A 18 -14.78 -19.28 -10.24
N THR A 19 -14.10 -18.12 -10.31
CA THR A 19 -13.54 -17.45 -9.14
C THR A 19 -14.63 -17.10 -8.13
N ARG A 20 -15.72 -16.45 -8.57
CA ARG A 20 -16.84 -16.08 -7.70
C ARG A 20 -17.47 -17.30 -7.04
N SER A 21 -17.81 -18.32 -7.83
CA SER A 21 -18.43 -19.56 -7.32
C SER A 21 -17.50 -20.31 -6.38
N GLY A 22 -16.20 -20.34 -6.71
CA GLY A 22 -15.20 -21.01 -5.90
C GLY A 22 -14.97 -20.36 -4.54
N LEU A 23 -14.95 -19.01 -4.46
CA LEU A 23 -14.86 -18.27 -3.19
C LEU A 23 -16.14 -18.44 -2.36
N LEU A 24 -17.31 -18.35 -3.00
CA LEU A 24 -18.61 -18.56 -2.34
C LEU A 24 -18.72 -19.96 -1.72
N ASN A 25 -18.38 -21.01 -2.48
CA ASN A 25 -18.44 -22.40 -2.01
C ASN A 25 -17.49 -22.69 -0.84
N ARG A 26 -16.44 -21.91 -0.70
CA ARG A 26 -15.48 -21.97 0.42
C ARG A 26 -15.82 -21.02 1.57
N ASN A 27 -16.97 -20.35 1.48
CA ASN A 27 -17.41 -19.35 2.46
C ASN A 27 -16.34 -18.26 2.73
N ILE A 28 -15.65 -17.83 1.66
CA ILE A 28 -14.71 -16.70 1.72
C ILE A 28 -15.52 -15.41 1.68
N LYS A 29 -15.44 -14.62 2.74
CA LYS A 29 -16.21 -13.38 2.92
C LYS A 29 -15.33 -12.14 2.78
N GLY A 30 -15.97 -10.99 2.57
CA GLY A 30 -15.27 -9.71 2.49
C GLY A 30 -14.56 -9.48 1.14
N PHE A 31 -14.89 -10.28 0.11
CA PHE A 31 -14.32 -10.14 -1.22
C PHE A 31 -15.41 -10.17 -2.30
N LYS A 32 -15.23 -9.35 -3.30
CA LYS A 32 -16.02 -9.42 -4.55
C LYS A 32 -15.10 -9.74 -5.72
N VAL A 33 -15.67 -10.38 -6.74
CA VAL A 33 -14.97 -10.67 -8.00
C VAL A 33 -15.56 -9.78 -9.08
N VAL A 34 -14.71 -8.98 -9.71
CA VAL A 34 -15.08 -8.07 -10.79
C VAL A 34 -14.39 -8.46 -12.09
N ASN A 35 -14.88 -7.91 -13.19
CA ASN A 35 -14.21 -8.05 -14.48
C ASN A 35 -13.06 -7.05 -14.55
N ASP A 36 -11.94 -7.48 -15.12
CA ASP A 36 -10.87 -6.60 -15.54
C ASP A 36 -10.69 -6.76 -17.06
N ASP A 37 -10.71 -5.63 -17.77
CA ASP A 37 -10.55 -5.62 -19.23
C ASP A 37 -9.07 -5.63 -19.66
N SER A 38 -8.13 -5.78 -18.74
CA SER A 38 -6.70 -5.85 -19.02
C SER A 38 -6.37 -7.16 -19.73
N HIS A 39 -5.56 -7.11 -20.77
CA HIS A 39 -5.21 -8.27 -21.57
C HIS A 39 -4.56 -9.37 -20.72
N GLY A 40 -5.17 -10.57 -20.70
CA GLY A 40 -4.66 -11.73 -19.98
C GLY A 40 -5.07 -11.81 -18.50
N VAL A 41 -5.66 -10.77 -17.92
CA VAL A 41 -6.36 -10.84 -16.64
C VAL A 41 -7.74 -11.42 -16.89
N THR A 42 -8.13 -12.41 -16.11
CA THR A 42 -9.43 -13.09 -16.28
C THR A 42 -10.41 -12.81 -15.15
N ALA A 43 -9.92 -12.36 -14.02
CA ALA A 43 -10.71 -11.87 -12.90
C ALA A 43 -9.87 -10.97 -11.98
N GLU A 44 -10.53 -10.04 -11.31
CA GLU A 44 -9.98 -9.23 -10.26
C GLU A 44 -10.74 -9.47 -8.97
N ILE A 45 -10.03 -9.72 -7.88
CA ILE A 45 -10.58 -9.96 -6.55
C ILE A 45 -10.36 -8.74 -5.70
N VAL A 46 -11.45 -8.07 -5.31
CA VAL A 46 -11.41 -6.81 -4.54
C VAL A 46 -11.92 -7.07 -3.13
N SER A 47 -11.13 -6.73 -2.12
CA SER A 47 -11.52 -6.87 -0.71
C SER A 47 -12.41 -5.72 -0.23
N CYS A 48 -13.19 -5.95 0.83
CA CYS A 48 -13.65 -4.87 1.70
C CYS A 48 -12.44 -4.22 2.41
N PRO A 49 -12.59 -3.02 3.00
CA PRO A 49 -11.56 -2.44 3.85
C PRO A 49 -11.29 -3.31 5.08
N MET A 50 -10.05 -3.44 5.48
CA MET A 50 -9.60 -4.19 6.66
C MET A 50 -8.60 -3.34 7.45
N ALA A 51 -8.57 -3.49 8.77
CA ALA A 51 -7.51 -2.97 9.61
C ALA A 51 -6.46 -4.06 9.85
N TYR A 52 -5.18 -3.69 9.82
CA TYR A 52 -4.10 -4.68 9.95
C TYR A 52 -4.12 -5.32 11.35
N GLY A 53 -4.43 -6.60 11.38
CA GLY A 53 -4.57 -7.41 12.60
C GLY A 53 -4.81 -8.87 12.25
N MET A 54 -5.06 -9.70 13.25
CA MET A 54 -5.21 -11.14 13.05
C MET A 54 -6.37 -11.49 12.11
N ASP A 55 -7.51 -10.80 12.24
CA ASP A 55 -8.68 -11.08 11.40
C ASP A 55 -8.42 -10.74 9.92
N ALA A 56 -7.72 -9.63 9.64
CA ALA A 56 -7.30 -9.29 8.28
C ALA A 56 -6.29 -10.30 7.72
N MET A 57 -5.31 -10.72 8.52
CA MET A 57 -4.33 -11.74 8.12
C MET A 57 -5.02 -13.07 7.82
N GLU A 58 -5.99 -13.48 8.64
CA GLU A 58 -6.77 -14.70 8.41
C GLU A 58 -7.57 -14.63 7.11
N GLN A 59 -8.22 -13.50 6.82
CA GLN A 59 -8.97 -13.34 5.56
C GLN A 59 -8.04 -13.41 4.33
N ILE A 60 -6.88 -12.76 4.38
CA ILE A 60 -5.91 -12.82 3.30
C ILE A 60 -5.38 -14.25 3.11
N ASN A 61 -5.08 -14.97 4.18
CA ASN A 61 -4.69 -16.37 4.09
C ASN A 61 -5.79 -17.24 3.46
N LYS A 62 -7.04 -17.06 3.88
CA LYS A 62 -8.19 -17.80 3.33
C LYS A 62 -8.35 -17.57 1.84
N VAL A 63 -8.37 -16.33 1.37
CA VAL A 63 -8.53 -16.03 -0.07
C VAL A 63 -7.34 -16.53 -0.88
N SER A 64 -6.10 -16.36 -0.37
CA SER A 64 -4.89 -16.84 -1.02
C SER A 64 -4.90 -18.36 -1.21
N ASN A 65 -5.18 -19.12 -0.15
CA ASN A 65 -5.27 -20.58 -0.20
C ASN A 65 -6.40 -21.02 -1.15
N ALA A 66 -7.56 -20.37 -1.09
CA ALA A 66 -8.66 -20.68 -1.99
C ALA A 66 -8.30 -20.48 -3.46
N LEU A 67 -7.62 -19.38 -3.82
CA LEU A 67 -7.19 -19.10 -5.19
C LEU A 67 -6.14 -20.11 -5.66
N GLN A 68 -5.18 -20.49 -4.80
CA GLN A 68 -4.18 -21.51 -5.11
C GLN A 68 -4.82 -22.88 -5.33
N ASP A 69 -5.71 -23.30 -4.43
CA ASP A 69 -6.44 -24.60 -4.53
C ASP A 69 -7.33 -24.68 -5.78
N MET A 70 -7.85 -23.55 -6.25
CA MET A 70 -8.62 -23.47 -7.49
C MET A 70 -7.75 -23.45 -8.75
N GLY A 71 -6.44 -23.32 -8.62
CA GLY A 71 -5.49 -23.28 -9.74
C GLY A 71 -5.39 -21.90 -10.41
N ALA A 72 -5.69 -20.81 -9.68
CA ALA A 72 -5.42 -19.47 -10.18
C ALA A 72 -3.94 -19.29 -10.50
N THR A 73 -3.65 -18.55 -11.56
CA THR A 73 -2.29 -18.25 -12.01
C THR A 73 -2.05 -16.75 -12.07
N ILE A 74 -0.78 -16.35 -12.04
CA ILE A 74 -0.38 -14.96 -12.16
C ILE A 74 0.46 -14.80 -13.43
N MET A 75 -0.01 -13.98 -14.34
CA MET A 75 0.73 -13.59 -15.53
C MET A 75 1.58 -12.33 -15.23
N SER A 76 2.56 -12.07 -16.10
CA SER A 76 3.50 -10.95 -15.92
C SER A 76 2.85 -9.56 -15.94
N ASN A 77 1.66 -9.44 -16.49
CA ASN A 77 0.86 -8.23 -16.54
C ASN A 77 -0.15 -8.10 -15.38
N CYS A 78 -0.42 -9.19 -14.63
CA CYS A 78 -1.25 -9.10 -13.43
C CYS A 78 -0.64 -8.16 -12.40
N GLY A 79 -1.46 -7.30 -11.82
CA GLY A 79 -1.11 -6.37 -10.75
C GLY A 79 -1.59 -6.84 -9.38
N PHE A 80 -1.01 -6.25 -8.37
CA PHE A 80 -1.49 -6.26 -7.01
C PHE A 80 -1.58 -4.82 -6.54
N HIS A 81 -2.79 -4.35 -6.28
CA HIS A 81 -3.03 -2.98 -5.84
C HIS A 81 -3.43 -2.96 -4.38
N VAL A 82 -2.96 -1.93 -3.67
CA VAL A 82 -3.32 -1.70 -2.27
C VAL A 82 -3.90 -0.32 -2.12
N HIS A 83 -5.12 -0.25 -1.62
CA HIS A 83 -5.78 0.98 -1.22
C HIS A 83 -5.57 1.17 0.28
N ILE A 84 -5.08 2.33 0.70
CA ILE A 84 -5.00 2.68 2.11
C ILE A 84 -5.92 3.86 2.36
N SER A 85 -6.74 3.77 3.42
CA SER A 85 -7.67 4.84 3.78
C SER A 85 -6.92 6.17 3.96
N ASN A 86 -7.56 7.26 3.55
CA ASN A 86 -7.04 8.61 3.78
C ASN A 86 -7.23 9.10 5.22
N ALA A 87 -7.88 8.29 6.06
CA ALA A 87 -8.11 8.58 7.46
C ALA A 87 -7.73 7.36 8.31
N PRO A 88 -7.05 7.54 9.46
CA PRO A 88 -6.79 6.46 10.40
C PRO A 88 -8.04 6.11 11.19
N LEU A 89 -8.04 4.95 11.83
CA LEU A 89 -9.02 4.61 12.85
C LEU A 89 -8.93 5.60 14.03
N MET A 90 -10.05 5.92 14.64
CA MET A 90 -10.10 6.67 15.89
C MET A 90 -9.34 5.93 16.98
N ASP A 91 -8.78 6.67 17.95
CA ASP A 91 -8.08 6.10 19.07
C ASP A 91 -9.00 5.17 19.90
N GLY A 92 -8.46 4.03 20.29
CA GLY A 92 -9.19 3.02 21.08
C GLY A 92 -10.05 2.05 20.26
N VAL A 93 -10.13 2.22 18.93
CA VAL A 93 -10.84 1.27 18.07
C VAL A 93 -9.98 0.01 17.89
N ASP A 94 -10.53 -1.15 18.22
CA ASP A 94 -9.87 -2.44 18.00
C ASP A 94 -9.87 -2.83 16.51
N ALA A 95 -8.70 -3.11 15.96
CA ALA A 95 -8.52 -3.41 14.56
C ALA A 95 -9.24 -4.68 14.10
N ASN A 96 -9.27 -5.72 14.92
CA ASN A 96 -9.94 -6.97 14.59
C ASN A 96 -11.46 -6.81 14.61
N ASP A 97 -11.98 -6.14 15.66
CA ASP A 97 -13.41 -5.85 15.76
C ASP A 97 -13.88 -4.97 14.58
N TRP A 98 -13.10 -3.96 14.21
CA TRP A 98 -13.39 -3.13 13.07
C TRP A 98 -13.42 -3.93 11.75
N THR A 99 -12.44 -4.83 11.55
CA THR A 99 -12.36 -5.70 10.37
C THR A 99 -13.58 -6.64 10.28
N ARG A 100 -14.02 -7.23 11.40
CA ARG A 100 -15.23 -8.08 11.44
C ARG A 100 -16.49 -7.31 11.04
N LYS A 101 -16.65 -6.09 11.57
CA LYS A 101 -17.77 -5.20 11.22
C LYS A 101 -17.74 -4.79 9.76
N SER A 102 -16.55 -4.52 9.22
CA SER A 102 -16.38 -4.19 7.82
C SER A 102 -16.78 -5.35 6.90
N ILE A 103 -16.35 -6.57 7.22
CA ILE A 103 -16.73 -7.78 6.47
C ILE A 103 -18.26 -7.98 6.54
N GLU A 104 -18.84 -7.92 7.72
CA GLU A 104 -20.29 -8.08 7.91
C GLU A 104 -21.09 -7.02 7.15
N HIS A 105 -20.69 -5.77 7.24
CA HIS A 105 -21.31 -4.67 6.50
C HIS A 105 -21.24 -4.89 5.00
N PHE A 106 -20.07 -5.29 4.49
CA PHE A 106 -19.86 -5.54 3.07
C PHE A 106 -20.73 -6.71 2.56
N GLU A 107 -20.79 -7.82 3.28
CA GLU A 107 -21.64 -8.97 2.93
C GLU A 107 -23.13 -8.61 2.90
N ASN A 108 -23.58 -7.76 3.83
CA ASN A 108 -24.98 -7.38 3.96
C ASN A 108 -25.42 -6.30 2.95
N THR A 109 -24.52 -5.40 2.54
CA THR A 109 -24.87 -4.19 1.78
C THR A 109 -24.17 -4.08 0.43
N GLY A 110 -23.05 -4.77 0.24
CA GLY A 110 -22.15 -4.59 -0.90
C GLY A 110 -21.34 -3.29 -0.85
N ASN A 111 -21.48 -2.48 0.21
CA ASN A 111 -20.80 -1.19 0.36
C ASN A 111 -19.61 -1.30 1.32
N TYR A 112 -18.69 -0.35 1.21
CA TYR A 112 -17.53 -0.27 2.10
C TYR A 112 -17.91 0.37 3.45
N TYR A 113 -17.41 -0.23 4.54
CA TYR A 113 -17.56 0.27 5.89
C TYR A 113 -16.59 1.42 6.15
N SER A 114 -17.04 2.51 6.75
CA SER A 114 -16.25 3.72 6.98
C SER A 114 -16.48 4.37 8.35
N GLU A 115 -17.15 3.68 9.26
CA GLU A 115 -17.36 4.23 10.60
C GLU A 115 -16.08 4.20 11.45
N ASN A 116 -16.03 5.07 12.45
CA ASN A 116 -14.90 5.19 13.38
C ASN A 116 -13.55 5.53 12.72
N LEU A 117 -13.59 6.24 11.59
CA LEU A 117 -12.43 6.89 11.00
C LEU A 117 -12.32 8.32 11.55
N SER A 118 -11.09 8.76 11.78
CA SER A 118 -10.79 10.15 12.17
C SER A 118 -10.73 11.07 10.93
N ASP A 119 -10.21 12.30 11.13
CA ASP A 119 -10.06 13.25 10.04
C ASP A 119 -9.10 12.72 8.94
N PRO A 120 -9.39 13.04 7.66
CA PRO A 120 -8.51 12.67 6.56
C PRO A 120 -7.12 13.31 6.69
N MET A 121 -6.12 12.63 6.12
CA MET A 121 -4.77 13.16 5.96
C MET A 121 -4.80 14.52 5.24
N ASP A 122 -3.98 15.45 5.70
CA ASP A 122 -3.77 16.71 5.00
C ASP A 122 -2.86 16.56 3.76
N ALA A 123 -2.81 17.60 2.93
CA ALA A 123 -1.99 17.61 1.73
C ALA A 123 -0.49 17.47 2.03
N VAL A 124 -0.04 17.92 3.21
CA VAL A 124 1.36 17.85 3.63
C VAL A 124 1.76 16.41 3.90
N LEU A 125 0.91 15.64 4.60
CA LEU A 125 1.17 14.23 4.86
C LEU A 125 1.18 13.41 3.57
N ILE A 126 0.20 13.62 2.68
CA ILE A 126 0.16 12.93 1.40
C ILE A 126 1.38 13.26 0.54
N LYS A 127 1.78 14.52 0.50
CA LYS A 127 3.00 14.97 -0.18
C LYS A 127 4.23 14.24 0.35
N ASP A 128 4.36 14.11 1.68
CA ASP A 128 5.47 13.41 2.31
C ASP A 128 5.48 11.91 1.98
N VAL A 129 4.32 11.25 2.05
CA VAL A 129 4.17 9.84 1.63
C VAL A 129 4.60 9.65 0.17
N MET A 130 4.09 10.48 -0.75
CA MET A 130 4.42 10.40 -2.17
C MET A 130 5.91 10.66 -2.42
N TYR A 131 6.47 11.65 -1.76
CA TYR A 131 7.89 12.00 -1.87
C TYR A 131 8.79 10.85 -1.41
N ARG A 132 8.55 10.32 -0.21
CA ARG A 132 9.31 9.19 0.35
C ARG A 132 9.21 7.95 -0.53
N TYR A 133 7.99 7.58 -0.94
CA TYR A 133 7.78 6.45 -1.83
C TYR A 133 8.56 6.60 -3.14
N THR A 134 8.50 7.77 -3.77
CA THR A 134 9.20 8.06 -5.03
C THR A 134 10.72 8.02 -4.85
N LYS A 135 11.24 8.54 -3.75
CA LYS A 135 12.67 8.42 -3.40
C LYS A 135 13.10 6.97 -3.22
N MET A 136 12.29 6.14 -2.57
CA MET A 136 12.57 4.71 -2.38
C MET A 136 12.48 3.89 -3.69
N GLN A 137 11.81 4.40 -4.74
CA GLN A 137 11.75 3.69 -6.02
C GLN A 137 13.10 3.62 -6.73
N ASN A 138 13.87 4.69 -6.67
CA ASN A 138 15.08 4.93 -7.46
C ASN A 138 16.34 4.68 -6.63
N GLY A 139 16.79 3.46 -6.53
CA GLY A 139 18.04 3.12 -5.89
C GLY A 139 18.46 1.70 -6.19
N TYR A 140 19.75 1.40 -6.04
CA TYR A 140 20.27 0.05 -6.25
C TYR A 140 19.52 -1.01 -5.42
N ASN A 141 19.01 -0.62 -4.25
CA ASN A 141 18.21 -1.42 -3.36
C ASN A 141 16.79 -0.84 -3.15
N GLY A 142 16.31 -0.04 -4.09
CA GLY A 142 14.98 0.55 -4.01
C GLY A 142 13.86 -0.44 -4.34
N ILE A 143 12.61 0.02 -4.24
CA ILE A 143 11.41 -0.76 -4.54
C ILE A 143 11.54 -1.46 -5.91
N ASN A 144 12.05 -0.76 -6.92
CA ASN A 144 12.26 -1.32 -8.25
C ASN A 144 13.19 -2.55 -8.27
N SER A 145 14.14 -2.68 -7.34
CA SER A 145 15.03 -3.84 -7.28
C SER A 145 14.33 -5.11 -6.82
N MET A 146 13.23 -4.97 -6.06
CA MET A 146 12.41 -6.09 -5.56
C MET A 146 11.35 -6.55 -6.55
N LEU A 147 11.07 -5.73 -7.58
CA LEU A 147 10.04 -6.03 -8.56
C LEU A 147 10.61 -6.83 -9.73
N PRO A 148 9.84 -7.73 -10.36
CA PRO A 148 10.21 -8.34 -11.61
C PRO A 148 10.36 -7.27 -12.71
N ARG A 149 11.16 -7.57 -13.74
CA ARG A 149 11.42 -6.61 -14.84
C ARG A 149 10.13 -6.09 -15.48
N SER A 150 9.10 -6.94 -15.60
CA SER A 150 7.79 -6.58 -16.14
C SER A 150 7.07 -5.47 -15.35
N ARG A 151 7.49 -5.18 -14.11
CA ARG A 151 6.85 -4.16 -13.25
C ARG A 151 7.74 -2.94 -12.97
N ARG A 152 8.97 -2.89 -13.52
CA ARG A 152 9.91 -1.78 -13.25
C ARG A 152 9.68 -0.56 -14.15
N ASP A 153 9.36 -0.79 -15.42
CA ASP A 153 9.22 0.25 -16.46
C ASP A 153 7.85 0.22 -17.13
N MET A 154 6.80 -0.02 -16.31
CA MET A 154 5.46 -0.17 -16.85
C MET A 154 4.82 1.16 -17.21
N THR A 155 4.18 1.19 -18.37
CA THR A 155 3.25 2.26 -18.73
C THR A 155 2.07 2.37 -17.78
N MET A 156 1.73 1.26 -17.07
CA MET A 156 0.60 1.15 -16.15
C MET A 156 0.94 1.51 -14.69
N ALA A 157 2.22 1.74 -14.36
CA ALA A 157 2.67 2.15 -13.02
C ALA A 157 3.89 3.06 -13.14
N ARG A 158 3.70 4.23 -13.77
CA ARG A 158 4.77 5.21 -14.01
C ARG A 158 5.24 5.83 -12.70
N VAL A 159 6.55 5.95 -12.58
CA VAL A 159 7.19 6.65 -11.45
C VAL A 159 6.76 8.11 -11.44
N LEU A 160 6.53 8.64 -10.25
CA LEU A 160 6.17 10.04 -10.08
C LEU A 160 7.38 10.95 -10.27
N VAL A 161 7.13 12.18 -10.69
CA VAL A 161 8.14 13.22 -10.88
C VAL A 161 8.27 14.03 -9.59
N LEU A 162 9.42 13.95 -8.92
CA LEU A 162 9.65 14.57 -7.61
C LEU A 162 9.39 16.07 -7.61
N GLU A 163 9.86 16.78 -8.64
CA GLU A 163 9.71 18.23 -8.76
C GLU A 163 8.23 18.65 -8.79
N LYS A 164 7.37 17.83 -9.40
CA LYS A 164 5.92 18.07 -9.41
C LYS A 164 5.29 17.84 -8.03
N ILE A 165 5.76 16.81 -7.31
CA ILE A 165 5.31 16.55 -5.94
C ILE A 165 5.75 17.69 -5.04
N GLU A 166 7.00 18.12 -5.12
CA GLU A 166 7.57 19.20 -4.32
C GLU A 166 6.85 20.53 -4.54
N ALA A 167 6.45 20.84 -5.77
CA ALA A 167 5.73 22.06 -6.11
C ALA A 167 4.26 22.07 -5.66
N ALA A 168 3.65 20.92 -5.45
CA ALA A 168 2.24 20.81 -5.06
C ALA A 168 2.00 21.23 -3.60
N ASN A 169 0.92 21.95 -3.35
CA ASN A 169 0.51 22.42 -2.02
C ASN A 169 -0.90 21.98 -1.62
N THR A 170 -1.64 21.40 -2.56
CA THR A 170 -3.01 20.92 -2.35
C THR A 170 -3.17 19.50 -2.85
N ILE A 171 -4.17 18.77 -2.35
CA ILE A 171 -4.53 17.42 -2.84
C ILE A 171 -4.77 17.43 -4.35
N ARG A 172 -5.44 18.47 -4.87
CA ARG A 172 -5.72 18.60 -6.30
C ARG A 172 -4.44 18.75 -7.13
N GLU A 173 -3.47 19.51 -6.64
CA GLU A 173 -2.15 19.64 -7.29
C GLU A 173 -1.37 18.32 -7.22
N LEU A 174 -1.41 17.59 -6.09
CA LEU A 174 -0.83 16.27 -5.98
C LEU A 174 -1.49 15.26 -6.92
N GLN A 175 -2.82 15.28 -7.07
CA GLN A 175 -3.53 14.49 -8.07
C GLN A 175 -3.04 14.81 -9.48
N SER A 176 -2.84 16.10 -9.79
CA SER A 176 -2.33 16.56 -11.09
C SER A 176 -0.86 16.20 -11.32
N ALA A 177 -0.07 15.99 -10.26
CA ALA A 177 1.32 15.53 -10.32
C ALA A 177 1.43 14.04 -10.68
N THR A 178 0.34 13.28 -10.58
CA THR A 178 0.26 11.88 -10.97
C THR A 178 -0.14 11.72 -12.44
N HIS A 179 0.02 10.51 -12.97
CA HIS A 179 -0.53 10.09 -14.27
C HIS A 179 -1.86 9.34 -14.09
N GLY A 180 -2.63 9.68 -13.05
CA GLY A 180 -3.86 8.99 -12.67
C GLY A 180 -3.62 7.51 -12.37
N LYS A 181 -4.51 6.65 -12.84
CA LYS A 181 -4.40 5.18 -12.68
C LYS A 181 -3.13 4.56 -13.28
N PHE A 182 -2.36 5.30 -14.06
CA PHE A 182 -1.09 4.84 -14.64
C PHE A 182 0.13 5.22 -13.81
N SER A 183 -0.05 5.66 -12.58
CA SER A 183 1.02 5.98 -11.64
C SER A 183 1.26 4.88 -10.63
N THR A 184 2.47 4.85 -10.07
CA THR A 184 2.81 3.97 -8.94
C THR A 184 2.01 4.29 -7.69
N ILE A 185 1.64 5.57 -7.50
CA ILE A 185 0.64 6.04 -6.55
C ILE A 185 -0.44 6.76 -7.35
N ASN A 186 -1.69 6.36 -7.15
CA ASN A 186 -2.87 6.97 -7.75
C ASN A 186 -3.73 7.62 -6.68
N LEU A 187 -4.03 8.91 -6.84
CA LEU A 187 -4.88 9.69 -5.95
C LEU A 187 -6.31 9.90 -6.49
N GLN A 188 -6.68 9.30 -7.63
CA GLN A 188 -8.07 9.39 -8.12
C GLN A 188 -9.08 8.80 -7.12
N PRO A 189 -8.79 7.66 -6.44
CA PRO A 189 -9.69 7.11 -5.43
C PRO A 189 -9.86 7.97 -4.17
N TRP A 190 -9.04 9.02 -4.00
CA TRP A 190 -9.18 9.95 -2.87
C TRP A 190 -10.58 10.55 -2.74
N THR A 191 -11.15 10.99 -3.85
CA THR A 191 -12.47 11.65 -3.85
C THR A 191 -13.64 10.67 -3.92
N THR A 192 -13.43 9.47 -4.45
CA THR A 192 -14.50 8.47 -4.65
C THR A 192 -14.56 7.42 -3.55
N HIS A 193 -13.42 7.04 -3.00
CA HIS A 193 -13.30 5.96 -2.02
C HIS A 193 -12.57 6.37 -0.74
N GLY A 194 -12.07 7.61 -0.66
CA GLY A 194 -11.30 8.07 0.49
C GLY A 194 -9.97 7.30 0.67
N THR A 195 -9.30 6.92 -0.42
CA THR A 195 -8.09 6.10 -0.37
C THR A 195 -6.95 6.62 -1.24
N ILE A 196 -5.73 6.22 -0.87
CA ILE A 196 -4.54 6.28 -1.71
C ILE A 196 -4.31 4.89 -2.26
N GLU A 197 -4.16 4.77 -3.58
CA GLU A 197 -3.90 3.49 -4.24
C GLU A 197 -2.42 3.35 -4.63
N PHE A 198 -1.80 2.25 -4.21
CA PHE A 198 -0.44 1.85 -4.58
C PHE A 198 -0.50 0.72 -5.60
N ARG A 199 0.03 0.95 -6.81
CA ARG A 199 -0.17 0.09 -7.99
C ARG A 199 1.08 -0.62 -8.49
N GLN A 200 2.21 -0.46 -7.83
CA GLN A 200 3.50 -0.92 -8.38
C GLN A 200 3.77 -2.41 -8.15
N ALA A 201 3.13 -3.04 -7.17
CA ALA A 201 3.41 -4.43 -6.85
C ALA A 201 3.03 -5.37 -8.02
N ALA A 202 3.82 -6.43 -8.18
CA ALA A 202 3.49 -7.51 -9.10
C ALA A 202 2.29 -8.30 -8.55
N GLY A 203 1.45 -8.82 -9.44
CA GLY A 203 0.39 -9.75 -9.07
C GLY A 203 0.93 -10.92 -8.25
N THR A 204 0.17 -11.32 -7.26
CA THR A 204 0.49 -12.44 -6.39
C THR A 204 -0.77 -12.99 -5.73
N ILE A 205 -0.79 -14.31 -5.49
CA ILE A 205 -1.78 -15.00 -4.65
C ILE A 205 -1.10 -15.64 -3.43
N GLU A 206 0.13 -15.23 -3.10
CA GLU A 206 0.86 -15.68 -1.92
C GLU A 206 0.58 -14.73 -0.75
N ALA A 207 -0.07 -15.25 0.30
CA ALA A 207 -0.51 -14.46 1.45
C ALA A 207 0.64 -13.65 2.09
N ASP A 208 1.81 -14.28 2.26
CA ASP A 208 2.97 -13.62 2.88
C ASP A 208 3.44 -12.41 2.07
N LYS A 209 3.46 -12.51 0.73
CA LYS A 209 3.82 -11.38 -0.14
C LYS A 209 2.81 -10.24 -0.04
N ILE A 210 1.52 -10.59 -0.01
CA ILE A 210 0.43 -9.62 0.16
C ILE A 210 0.59 -8.89 1.50
N LEU A 211 0.69 -9.64 2.60
CA LEU A 211 0.79 -9.10 3.96
C LEU A 211 2.04 -8.24 4.17
N HIS A 212 3.20 -8.69 3.66
CA HIS A 212 4.43 -7.91 3.75
C HIS A 212 4.34 -6.59 2.99
N TRP A 213 3.74 -6.58 1.80
CA TRP A 213 3.58 -5.37 1.01
C TRP A 213 2.60 -4.39 1.68
N VAL A 214 1.46 -4.88 2.17
CA VAL A 214 0.49 -4.08 2.93
C VAL A 214 1.17 -3.46 4.16
N ARG A 215 1.87 -4.28 4.96
CA ARG A 215 2.58 -3.81 6.17
C ARG A 215 3.64 -2.75 5.82
N PHE A 216 4.39 -2.94 4.75
CA PHE A 216 5.36 -1.96 4.28
C PHE A 216 4.70 -0.60 3.99
N LEU A 217 3.57 -0.59 3.27
CA LEU A 217 2.85 0.63 2.92
C LEU A 217 2.23 1.33 4.14
N LEU A 218 1.63 0.55 5.06
CA LEU A 218 1.11 1.09 6.32
C LEU A 218 2.21 1.72 7.18
N ASN A 219 3.36 1.06 7.28
CA ASN A 219 4.52 1.60 8.00
C ASN A 219 5.08 2.87 7.34
N LEU A 220 5.06 2.96 6.02
CA LEU A 220 5.45 4.18 5.30
C LEU A 220 4.55 5.36 5.67
N ILE A 221 3.24 5.14 5.70
CA ILE A 221 2.28 6.20 6.04
C ILE A 221 2.41 6.59 7.52
N ASP A 222 2.48 5.60 8.42
CA ASP A 222 2.65 5.85 9.85
C ASP A 222 3.97 6.60 10.13
N HIS A 223 5.05 6.21 9.45
CA HIS A 223 6.31 6.92 9.53
C HIS A 223 6.20 8.36 9.04
N SER A 224 5.53 8.60 7.91
CA SER A 224 5.30 9.94 7.38
C SER A 224 4.44 10.79 8.31
N ALA A 225 3.45 10.19 8.99
CA ALA A 225 2.62 10.89 9.95
C ALA A 225 3.39 11.30 11.21
N ASN A 226 4.28 10.43 11.71
CA ASN A 226 5.02 10.65 12.96
C ASN A 226 6.30 11.49 12.75
N TYR A 227 6.89 11.44 11.57
CA TYR A 227 8.17 12.10 11.24
C TYR A 227 8.02 12.94 9.98
N ARG A 228 7.08 13.89 9.99
CA ARG A 228 6.88 14.82 8.86
C ARG A 228 8.20 15.49 8.52
N ILE A 229 8.60 15.42 7.26
CA ILE A 229 9.73 16.20 6.78
C ILE A 229 9.27 17.65 6.75
N ASP A 230 9.67 18.42 7.75
CA ASP A 230 9.62 19.87 7.64
C ASP A 230 10.64 20.29 6.58
N GLN A 231 10.14 20.59 5.37
CA GLN A 231 10.99 20.99 4.24
C GLN A 231 11.75 22.29 4.50
N SER A 232 11.32 23.10 5.47
CA SER A 232 12.05 24.27 5.94
C SER A 232 13.29 23.87 6.77
N ALA A 233 13.18 22.82 7.60
CA ALA A 233 14.29 22.30 8.38
C ALA A 233 15.33 21.52 7.56
N SER A 234 14.93 20.91 6.43
CA SER A 234 15.85 20.15 5.57
C SER A 234 16.94 21.01 4.94
N ARG A 235 16.72 22.31 4.78
CA ARG A 235 17.75 23.26 4.30
C ARG A 235 18.76 23.63 5.38
N GLU A 236 18.39 23.61 6.67
CA GLU A 236 19.30 23.91 7.78
C GLU A 236 20.13 22.70 8.22
N ILE A 237 19.61 21.47 8.11
CA ILE A 237 20.33 20.25 8.51
C ILE A 237 21.53 19.96 7.60
N GLN A 238 21.54 20.41 6.36
CA GLN A 238 22.69 20.25 5.46
C GLN A 238 23.92 21.06 5.90
N HIS A 239 23.77 22.08 6.74
CA HIS A 239 24.87 22.93 7.19
C HIS A 239 25.40 22.60 8.60
N ASN A 240 24.72 21.78 9.42
CA ASN A 240 25.12 21.49 10.79
C ASN A 240 25.25 19.99 11.08
N THR A 241 26.03 19.26 10.30
CA THR A 241 26.29 17.84 10.55
C THR A 241 27.46 17.69 11.54
N PRO A 242 27.24 17.17 12.77
CA PRO A 242 28.34 16.79 13.65
C PRO A 242 29.08 15.59 13.04
N THR A 243 30.36 15.72 12.83
CA THR A 243 31.27 14.72 12.27
C THR A 243 31.70 13.65 13.26
N GLN A 244 30.85 13.22 14.18
CA GLN A 244 31.23 12.11 15.08
C GLN A 244 30.64 10.78 14.61
N PRO A 245 31.47 9.75 14.42
CA PRO A 245 30.98 8.43 14.04
C PRO A 245 30.27 7.76 15.23
N PHE A 246 29.04 7.33 15.03
CA PHE A 246 28.31 6.49 15.98
C PHE A 246 29.04 5.18 16.24
N ARG A 247 29.18 4.79 17.50
CA ARG A 247 29.73 3.47 17.88
C ARG A 247 28.83 2.36 17.31
N ARG A 248 29.41 1.45 16.53
CA ARG A 248 28.74 0.23 16.05
C ARG A 248 28.22 -0.55 17.25
N GLY A 249 26.92 -0.83 17.29
CA GLY A 249 26.33 -1.79 18.23
C GLY A 249 25.17 -1.31 19.11
N ALA A 250 24.77 -0.03 19.08
CA ALA A 250 23.61 0.42 19.83
C ALA A 250 22.33 0.31 18.99
N ARG A 251 21.27 -0.36 19.49
CA ARG A 251 19.95 -0.46 18.83
C ARG A 251 19.41 0.89 18.37
N VAL A 252 19.65 1.95 19.16
CA VAL A 252 19.27 3.33 18.83
C VAL A 252 20.05 3.86 17.61
N GLY A 253 21.32 3.45 17.44
CA GLY A 253 22.13 3.82 16.27
C GLY A 253 21.62 3.22 14.97
N VAL A 254 21.06 2.01 15.01
CA VAL A 254 20.48 1.35 13.84
C VAL A 254 19.19 2.06 13.39
N GLN A 255 18.31 2.41 14.31
CA GLN A 255 17.10 3.18 14.01
C GLN A 255 17.43 4.57 13.45
N TYR A 256 18.42 5.27 14.02
CA TYR A 256 18.82 6.61 13.56
C TYR A 256 19.54 6.56 12.20
N THR A 257 20.32 5.51 11.96
CA THR A 257 20.97 5.26 10.65
C THR A 257 19.91 4.93 9.60
N MET A 258 18.85 4.19 9.96
CA MET A 258 17.73 3.90 9.08
C MET A 258 16.87 5.13 8.79
N MET A 259 16.62 5.97 9.79
CA MET A 259 15.93 7.27 9.61
C MET A 259 16.70 8.24 8.72
N ARG A 260 18.04 8.28 8.82
CA ARG A 260 18.90 9.02 7.88
C ARG A 260 18.97 8.39 6.50
N ALA A 261 18.87 7.09 6.42
CA ALA A 261 18.88 6.33 5.19
C ALA A 261 17.51 6.34 4.47
N VAL A 262 16.48 7.04 4.97
CA VAL A 262 15.31 7.42 4.16
C VAL A 262 15.72 8.35 3.01
N ASP A 263 16.86 9.03 3.11
CA ASP A 263 17.60 9.57 1.96
C ASP A 263 18.41 8.51 1.19
N GLY A 264 18.26 7.21 1.46
CA GLY A 264 19.01 6.11 0.82
C GLY A 264 18.85 4.72 1.46
N ALA A 265 17.91 4.51 2.40
CA ALA A 265 17.68 3.19 2.99
C ALA A 265 17.08 2.23 1.98
N THR A 266 17.60 1.03 1.97
CA THR A 266 17.04 -0.03 1.19
C THR A 266 15.72 -0.48 1.81
N THR A 267 14.75 -0.83 0.99
CA THR A 267 13.46 -1.39 1.42
C THR A 267 13.65 -2.61 2.34
N ARG A 268 14.70 -3.40 2.12
CA ARG A 268 15.09 -4.52 2.98
C ARG A 268 15.49 -4.07 4.39
N GLN A 269 16.22 -2.96 4.52
CA GLN A 269 16.61 -2.42 5.83
C GLN A 269 15.40 -1.87 6.61
N ILE A 270 14.39 -1.32 5.91
CA ILE A 270 13.14 -0.89 6.53
C ILE A 270 12.33 -2.11 6.99
N MET A 271 12.25 -3.17 6.19
CA MET A 271 11.54 -4.41 6.54
C MET A 271 12.23 -5.17 7.68
N ASP A 272 13.56 -5.25 7.69
CA ASP A 272 14.35 -5.92 8.76
C ASP A 272 14.28 -5.14 10.10
N ALA A 273 14.04 -3.83 10.07
CA ALA A 273 13.94 -2.98 11.28
C ALA A 273 12.56 -3.00 11.92
N THR A 274 11.53 -3.36 11.17
CA THR A 274 10.14 -3.38 11.63
C THR A 274 9.66 -4.79 11.99
N GLY A 275 10.55 -5.80 11.94
CA GLY A 275 10.35 -7.22 12.17
C GLY A 275 9.69 -7.68 13.44
#